data_8c55d41da36e158b30c6cc15452d2ee6
#
_entry.id   8c55d41da36e158b30c6cc15452d2ee6
#
_cell.length_a   1.000
_cell.length_b   1.000
_cell.length_c   1.000
_cell.angle_alpha   90.00
_cell.angle_beta   90.00
_cell.angle_gamma   90.00
#
_symmetry.space_group_name_H-M   'P 1'
#
loop_
_entity.id
_entity.type
_entity.pdbx_description
1 polymer ?
#
loop_
_entity_poly.entity_id
_entity_poly.type
_entity_poly.pdbx_seq_one_letter_code
_entity_poly.pdbx_strand_id
1 'polypeptide(L)'
;IWEERYRLPKEVQEESLFFSAPVGIALNVDHQNIIKYDKIITTLLSKPRFALFLRNIGHIRFESTKGDVIEIQKSINGNTVRLSSNEITEDWIIKDYTIRIPEETQEALQNEKLVPKKLKEATKTKITFAAKIIEGKVVPVQDAVLFTYLPTKVNDFGFKFLVNADFLTTASRESIHFKNTWNRFLFGQIGALLVDWVKSLADYDGALCLLPKEKYDGDNLLTLDFYNSFQKSASELDFIKGQNGNLITQDRIM
;
A
#
# COMPACT_ATOMS: atom_id res chain seq x y z
N ILE A 1 14.28 -23.53 19.16
CA ILE A 1 15.28 -22.62 18.54
C ILE A 1 14.79 -21.16 18.56
N TRP A 2 13.48 -20.93 18.44
CA TRP A 2 12.90 -19.58 18.54
C TRP A 2 12.88 -19.03 19.95
N GLU A 3 12.65 -19.86 20.95
CA GLU A 3 12.55 -19.46 22.37
C GLU A 3 13.87 -18.95 22.96
N GLU A 4 15.03 -19.44 22.47
CA GLU A 4 16.33 -19.00 23.00
C GLU A 4 16.85 -17.69 22.40
N ARG A 5 16.45 -17.34 21.15
CA ARG A 5 16.90 -16.11 20.48
C ARG A 5 16.19 -14.84 20.91
N TYR A 6 15.01 -14.97 21.49
CA TYR A 6 14.12 -13.85 21.80
C TYR A 6 13.67 -13.82 23.26
N ARG A 7 14.46 -14.40 24.15
CA ARG A 7 14.25 -14.21 25.59
C ARG A 7 14.37 -12.72 25.91
N LEU A 8 13.32 -12.16 26.50
CA LEU A 8 13.38 -10.83 27.09
C LEU A 8 14.50 -10.79 28.12
N PRO A 9 15.25 -9.67 28.23
CA PRO A 9 16.20 -9.48 29.32
C PRO A 9 15.51 -9.78 30.66
N LYS A 10 16.28 -10.37 31.59
CA LYS A 10 15.73 -10.81 32.87
C LYS A 10 15.05 -9.68 33.65
N GLU A 11 15.59 -8.47 33.54
CA GLU A 11 15.05 -7.26 34.14
C GLU A 11 13.63 -6.90 33.63
N VAL A 12 13.35 -7.19 32.36
CA VAL A 12 12.01 -6.95 31.75
C VAL A 12 11.03 -8.06 32.13
N GLN A 13 11.50 -9.26 32.46
CA GLN A 13 10.65 -10.37 32.90
C GLN A 13 10.11 -10.17 34.34
N GLU A 14 10.79 -9.37 35.13
CA GLU A 14 10.41 -9.09 36.53
C GLU A 14 9.50 -7.87 36.68
N GLU A 15 9.45 -7.00 35.66
CA GLU A 15 8.48 -5.90 35.64
C GLU A 15 7.10 -6.44 35.27
N SER A 16 6.13 -6.16 36.12
CA SER A 16 4.71 -6.41 35.81
C SER A 16 4.28 -5.43 34.72
N LEU A 17 4.41 -5.86 33.48
CA LEU A 17 3.99 -5.08 32.34
C LEU A 17 2.47 -5.05 32.29
N PHE A 18 1.88 -3.92 32.70
CA PHE A 18 0.45 -3.68 32.61
C PHE A 18 0.02 -3.42 31.17
N PHE A 19 0.05 -4.46 30.34
CA PHE A 19 -0.60 -4.41 29.05
C PHE A 19 -2.06 -4.87 29.22
N SER A 20 -2.98 -4.04 28.82
CA SER A 20 -4.39 -4.43 28.66
C SER A 20 -4.60 -5.37 27.45
N ALA A 21 -3.55 -5.64 26.69
CA ALA A 21 -3.55 -6.50 25.52
C ALA A 21 -3.02 -7.91 25.85
N PRO A 22 -3.48 -8.96 25.15
CA PRO A 22 -3.04 -10.35 25.37
C PRO A 22 -1.56 -10.58 24.99
N VAL A 23 -0.95 -9.67 24.25
CA VAL A 23 0.46 -9.74 23.83
C VAL A 23 1.11 -8.37 24.03
N GLY A 24 2.26 -8.34 24.66
CA GLY A 24 3.07 -7.15 24.86
C GLY A 24 4.54 -7.43 24.56
N ILE A 25 5.23 -6.43 24.00
CA ILE A 25 6.67 -6.43 23.82
C ILE A 25 7.22 -5.21 24.53
N ALA A 26 8.15 -5.42 25.47
CA ALA A 26 8.89 -4.35 26.09
C ALA A 26 10.32 -4.32 25.56
N LEU A 27 10.79 -3.13 25.24
CA LEU A 27 12.16 -2.90 24.80
C LEU A 27 12.83 -1.97 25.79
N ASN A 28 13.98 -2.40 26.32
CA ASN A 28 14.81 -1.52 27.14
C ASN A 28 15.58 -0.57 26.20
N VAL A 29 15.33 0.73 26.33
CA VAL A 29 15.90 1.75 25.45
C VAL A 29 16.54 2.81 26.34
N ASP A 30 17.77 3.23 26.03
CA ASP A 30 18.42 4.32 26.76
C ASP A 30 17.68 5.66 26.55
N HIS A 31 17.87 6.60 27.47
CA HIS A 31 17.14 7.87 27.52
C HIS A 31 17.31 8.73 26.25
N GLN A 32 18.47 8.66 25.57
CA GLN A 32 18.70 9.44 24.35
C GLN A 32 17.92 8.87 23.16
N ASN A 33 17.78 7.56 23.12
CA ASN A 33 17.04 6.88 22.07
C ASN A 33 15.52 7.00 22.25
N ILE A 34 14.99 7.11 23.49
CA ILE A 34 13.57 7.33 23.74
C ILE A 34 13.05 8.55 22.97
N ILE A 35 13.73 9.70 23.08
CA ILE A 35 13.33 10.94 22.38
C ILE A 35 13.31 10.74 20.85
N LYS A 36 14.29 10.01 20.34
CA LYS A 36 14.36 9.68 18.92
C LYS A 36 13.20 8.81 18.48
N TYR A 37 12.83 7.79 19.25
CA TYR A 37 11.72 6.90 18.95
C TYR A 37 10.37 7.61 19.07
N ASP A 38 10.14 8.42 20.08
CA ASP A 38 8.95 9.27 20.20
C ASP A 38 8.76 10.12 18.93
N LYS A 39 9.81 10.77 18.46
CA LYS A 39 9.77 11.58 17.23
C LYS A 39 9.43 10.74 15.99
N ILE A 40 10.03 9.57 15.83
CA ILE A 40 9.77 8.67 14.70
C ILE A 40 8.32 8.21 14.72
N ILE A 41 7.82 7.76 15.88
CA ILE A 41 6.46 7.25 16.03
C ILE A 41 5.45 8.38 15.82
N THR A 42 5.65 9.55 16.42
CA THR A 42 4.80 10.72 16.22
C THR A 42 4.74 11.11 14.73
N THR A 43 5.88 11.10 14.04
CA THR A 43 5.93 11.39 12.59
C THR A 43 5.18 10.33 11.78
N LEU A 44 5.27 9.06 12.14
CA LEU A 44 4.54 7.99 11.46
C LEU A 44 3.03 8.14 11.69
N LEU A 45 2.61 8.39 12.93
CA LEU A 45 1.21 8.47 13.32
C LEU A 45 0.54 9.78 12.88
N SER A 46 1.31 10.80 12.53
CA SER A 46 0.76 12.03 11.93
C SER A 46 0.13 11.80 10.55
N LYS A 47 0.42 10.66 9.92
CA LYS A 47 -0.17 10.26 8.63
C LYS A 47 -0.98 8.98 8.82
N PRO A 48 -2.27 9.05 9.18
CA PRO A 48 -3.09 7.88 9.55
C PRO A 48 -3.17 6.83 8.43
N ARG A 49 -2.92 7.21 7.17
CA ARG A 49 -2.92 6.32 6.00
C ARG A 49 -1.95 5.14 6.10
N PHE A 50 -0.94 5.16 7.00
CA PHE A 50 -0.06 4.00 7.18
C PHE A 50 -0.86 2.77 7.68
N ALA A 51 -1.98 2.98 8.40
CA ALA A 51 -2.84 1.93 8.91
C ALA A 51 -3.83 1.38 7.86
N LEU A 52 -3.91 2.02 6.67
CA LEU A 52 -4.93 1.74 5.67
C LEU A 52 -4.98 0.26 5.27
N PHE A 53 -3.83 -0.35 5.04
CA PHE A 53 -3.72 -1.73 4.58
C PHE A 53 -3.47 -2.76 5.70
N LEU A 54 -3.45 -2.34 6.96
CA LEU A 54 -3.37 -3.24 8.10
C LEU A 54 -4.72 -3.95 8.29
N ARG A 55 -4.77 -5.26 8.06
CA ARG A 55 -6.04 -6.00 7.94
C ARG A 55 -6.80 -6.15 9.25
N ASN A 56 -6.09 -6.47 10.33
CA ASN A 56 -6.70 -6.85 11.61
C ASN A 56 -6.55 -5.78 12.69
N ILE A 57 -6.17 -4.56 12.30
CA ILE A 57 -5.96 -3.44 13.23
C ILE A 57 -7.01 -2.38 12.92
N GLY A 58 -7.93 -2.20 13.86
CA GLY A 58 -8.97 -1.17 13.77
C GLY A 58 -8.67 0.05 14.64
N HIS A 59 -7.79 -0.08 15.64
CA HIS A 59 -7.42 0.99 16.55
C HIS A 59 -5.94 0.89 16.92
N ILE A 60 -5.25 2.02 16.89
CA ILE A 60 -3.86 2.17 17.34
C ILE A 60 -3.83 3.33 18.32
N ARG A 61 -3.30 3.10 19.51
CA ARG A 61 -3.03 4.12 20.50
C ARG A 61 -1.53 4.17 20.78
N PHE A 62 -0.99 5.34 20.74
CA PHE A 62 0.38 5.63 21.16
C PHE A 62 0.35 6.70 22.24
N GLU A 63 1.13 6.48 23.28
CA GLU A 63 1.35 7.43 24.36
C GLU A 63 2.85 7.72 24.45
N SER A 64 3.23 8.98 24.28
CA SER A 64 4.62 9.40 24.37
C SER A 64 5.10 9.40 25.82
N THR A 65 6.41 9.42 26.02
CA THR A 65 7.01 9.58 27.35
C THR A 65 6.67 10.91 28.02
N LYS A 66 6.14 11.87 27.25
CA LYS A 66 5.66 13.17 27.75
C LYS A 66 4.17 13.20 28.06
N GLY A 67 3.48 12.08 27.82
CA GLY A 67 2.04 11.95 28.02
C GLY A 67 1.19 12.40 26.84
N ASP A 68 1.80 12.74 25.69
CA ASP A 68 1.04 13.03 24.46
C ASP A 68 0.41 11.72 23.96
N VAL A 69 -0.88 11.75 23.65
CA VAL A 69 -1.62 10.59 23.14
C VAL A 69 -2.02 10.83 21.68
N ILE A 70 -1.67 9.89 20.82
CA ILE A 70 -2.13 9.84 19.43
C ILE A 70 -2.95 8.56 19.26
N GLU A 71 -4.16 8.73 18.76
CA GLU A 71 -5.05 7.61 18.45
C GLU A 71 -5.37 7.61 16.96
N ILE A 72 -5.34 6.42 16.36
CA ILE A 72 -5.82 6.20 14.99
C ILE A 72 -6.93 5.17 15.06
N GLN A 73 -8.08 5.54 14.53
CA GLN A 73 -9.22 4.66 14.38
C GLN A 73 -9.47 4.39 12.90
N LYS A 74 -9.77 3.14 12.59
CA LYS A 74 -10.11 2.68 11.24
C LYS A 74 -11.49 2.06 11.25
N SER A 75 -12.39 2.61 10.47
CA SER A 75 -13.71 2.04 10.23
C SER A 75 -13.87 1.65 8.76
N ILE A 76 -14.54 0.54 8.51
CA ILE A 76 -14.74 -0.02 7.17
C ILE A 76 -16.24 -0.14 6.94
N ASN A 77 -16.71 0.44 5.82
CA ASN A 77 -18.08 0.32 5.37
C ASN A 77 -18.08 -0.05 3.86
N GLY A 78 -18.29 -1.32 3.56
CA GLY A 78 -18.16 -1.85 2.20
C GLY A 78 -16.75 -1.61 1.66
N ASN A 79 -16.65 -0.87 0.57
CA ASN A 79 -15.37 -0.53 -0.06
C ASN A 79 -14.75 0.78 0.48
N THR A 80 -15.45 1.47 1.38
CA THR A 80 -14.97 2.73 1.96
C THR A 80 -14.29 2.47 3.29
N VAL A 81 -13.12 3.07 3.46
CA VAL A 81 -12.37 3.05 4.73
C VAL A 81 -12.19 4.47 5.19
N ARG A 82 -12.60 4.73 6.43
CA ARG A 82 -12.34 5.98 7.14
C ARG A 82 -11.23 5.77 8.14
N LEU A 83 -10.21 6.61 8.05
CA LEU A 83 -9.12 6.72 9.01
C LEU A 83 -9.26 8.03 9.75
N SER A 84 -9.36 7.98 11.06
CA SER A 84 -9.38 9.17 11.92
C SER A 84 -8.20 9.15 12.85
N SER A 85 -7.48 10.25 12.95
CA SER A 85 -6.53 10.53 14.02
C SER A 85 -6.98 11.81 14.73
N ASN A 86 -6.33 12.20 15.83
CA ASN A 86 -6.78 13.31 16.70
C ASN A 86 -7.32 14.54 15.94
N GLU A 87 -6.70 14.92 14.83
CA GLU A 87 -7.05 16.13 14.06
C GLU A 87 -7.38 15.86 12.60
N ILE A 88 -7.09 14.66 12.10
CA ILE A 88 -7.16 14.34 10.67
C ILE A 88 -8.16 13.20 10.46
N THR A 89 -9.08 13.41 9.53
CA THR A 89 -9.94 12.35 9.01
C THR A 89 -9.72 12.21 7.51
N GLU A 90 -9.49 11.00 7.06
CA GLU A 90 -9.31 10.66 5.64
C GLU A 90 -10.27 9.55 5.24
N ASP A 91 -10.98 9.76 4.14
CA ASP A 91 -11.85 8.76 3.51
C ASP A 91 -11.18 8.20 2.26
N TRP A 92 -11.26 6.86 2.14
CA TRP A 92 -10.62 6.11 1.07
C TRP A 92 -11.58 5.09 0.46
N ILE A 93 -11.59 4.95 -0.86
CA ILE A 93 -12.21 3.80 -1.54
C ILE A 93 -11.12 2.77 -1.80
N ILE A 94 -11.36 1.54 -1.36
CA ILE A 94 -10.43 0.43 -1.52
C ILE A 94 -11.02 -0.61 -2.46
N LYS A 95 -10.20 -1.13 -3.37
CA LYS A 95 -10.52 -2.26 -4.23
C LYS A 95 -9.43 -3.32 -4.17
N ASP A 96 -9.84 -4.53 -3.86
CA ASP A 96 -8.99 -5.71 -3.83
C ASP A 96 -9.10 -6.53 -5.11
N TYR A 97 -7.96 -6.91 -5.66
CA TYR A 97 -7.87 -7.84 -6.79
C TYR A 97 -7.04 -9.06 -6.38
N THR A 98 -7.61 -10.25 -6.58
CA THR A 98 -6.88 -11.51 -6.43
C THR A 98 -6.47 -11.99 -7.81
N ILE A 99 -5.19 -12.14 -8.04
CA ILE A 99 -4.59 -12.44 -9.34
C ILE A 99 -3.96 -13.82 -9.30
N ARG A 100 -4.23 -14.62 -10.32
CA ARG A 100 -3.53 -15.89 -10.54
C ARG A 100 -2.12 -15.58 -11.06
N ILE A 101 -1.13 -16.25 -10.51
CA ILE A 101 0.25 -16.17 -10.98
C ILE A 101 0.41 -17.16 -12.14
N PRO A 102 0.79 -16.71 -13.36
CA PRO A 102 1.02 -17.60 -14.49
C PRO A 102 2.12 -18.61 -14.21
N GLU A 103 2.04 -19.80 -14.82
CA GLU A 103 3.03 -20.88 -14.65
C GLU A 103 4.42 -20.43 -15.09
N GLU A 104 4.53 -19.74 -16.23
CA GLU A 104 5.79 -19.15 -16.71
C GLU A 104 6.44 -18.18 -15.70
N THR A 105 5.63 -17.38 -15.00
CA THR A 105 6.11 -16.50 -13.92
C THR A 105 6.59 -17.34 -12.74
N GLN A 106 5.85 -18.36 -12.32
CA GLN A 106 6.25 -19.24 -11.22
C GLN A 106 7.57 -19.96 -11.53
N GLU A 107 7.74 -20.47 -12.74
CA GLU A 107 8.98 -21.12 -13.19
C GLU A 107 10.17 -20.15 -13.14
N ALA A 108 9.98 -18.91 -13.63
CA ALA A 108 11.01 -17.89 -13.57
C ALA A 108 11.43 -17.57 -12.14
N LEU A 109 10.46 -17.51 -11.20
CA LEU A 109 10.73 -17.24 -9.79
C LEU A 109 11.56 -18.32 -9.10
N GLN A 110 11.48 -19.60 -9.55
CA GLN A 110 12.24 -20.70 -8.92
C GLN A 110 13.75 -20.40 -8.94
N ASN A 111 14.23 -19.77 -10.02
CA ASN A 111 15.65 -19.49 -10.22
C ASN A 111 16.13 -18.19 -9.54
N GLU A 112 15.22 -17.38 -9.00
CA GLU A 112 15.56 -16.11 -8.37
C GLU A 112 15.89 -16.28 -6.88
N LYS A 113 17.14 -15.94 -6.48
CA LYS A 113 17.63 -16.12 -5.11
C LYS A 113 16.95 -15.21 -4.08
N LEU A 114 16.54 -14.01 -4.50
CA LEU A 114 15.93 -13.01 -3.61
C LEU A 114 14.44 -13.26 -3.32
N VAL A 115 13.82 -14.17 -4.06
CA VAL A 115 12.39 -14.49 -3.90
C VAL A 115 12.21 -15.47 -2.74
N PRO A 116 11.39 -15.13 -1.72
CA PRO A 116 11.10 -16.03 -0.61
C PRO A 116 10.42 -17.33 -1.07
N LYS A 117 10.72 -18.44 -0.40
CA LYS A 117 10.13 -19.76 -0.74
C LYS A 117 8.60 -19.72 -0.79
N LYS A 118 7.96 -19.07 0.18
CA LYS A 118 6.50 -18.93 0.23
C LYS A 118 5.93 -18.25 -1.03
N LEU A 119 6.66 -17.31 -1.61
CA LEU A 119 6.24 -16.63 -2.83
C LEU A 119 6.43 -17.49 -4.07
N LYS A 120 7.49 -18.30 -4.12
CA LYS A 120 7.73 -19.29 -5.20
C LYS A 120 6.63 -20.35 -5.27
N GLU A 121 6.04 -20.69 -4.14
CA GLU A 121 4.96 -21.70 -4.02
C GLU A 121 3.55 -21.09 -4.20
N ALA A 122 3.46 -19.76 -4.24
CA ALA A 122 2.18 -19.07 -4.34
C ALA A 122 1.58 -19.23 -5.75
N THR A 123 0.30 -19.56 -5.81
CA THR A 123 -0.47 -19.64 -7.07
C THR A 123 -1.32 -18.40 -7.32
N LYS A 124 -1.48 -17.56 -6.28
CA LYS A 124 -2.25 -16.32 -6.32
C LYS A 124 -1.57 -15.27 -5.50
N THR A 125 -1.76 -14.01 -5.89
CA THR A 125 -1.36 -12.84 -5.14
C THR A 125 -2.48 -11.83 -5.08
N LYS A 126 -2.35 -10.81 -4.22
CA LYS A 126 -3.35 -9.77 -4.04
C LYS A 126 -2.74 -8.41 -4.34
N ILE A 127 -3.46 -7.60 -5.13
CA ILE A 127 -3.19 -6.18 -5.30
C ILE A 127 -4.37 -5.41 -4.76
N THR A 128 -4.11 -4.39 -3.93
CA THR A 128 -5.14 -3.53 -3.37
C THR A 128 -4.87 -2.09 -3.82
N PHE A 129 -5.85 -1.46 -4.45
CA PHE A 129 -5.82 -0.03 -4.76
C PHE A 129 -6.58 0.76 -3.71
N ALA A 130 -6.15 2.01 -3.46
CA ALA A 130 -6.87 2.95 -2.62
C ALA A 130 -6.85 4.36 -3.22
N ALA A 131 -8.04 4.94 -3.41
CA ALA A 131 -8.26 6.31 -3.84
C ALA A 131 -8.72 7.16 -2.66
N LYS A 132 -8.16 8.36 -2.52
CA LYS A 132 -8.59 9.33 -1.52
C LYS A 132 -9.87 10.02 -1.96
N ILE A 133 -10.79 10.21 -1.02
CA ILE A 133 -12.03 10.94 -1.24
C ILE A 133 -12.03 12.21 -0.39
N ILE A 134 -12.42 13.32 -1.00
CA ILE A 134 -12.73 14.58 -0.31
C ILE A 134 -14.08 15.07 -0.83
N GLU A 135 -15.03 15.30 0.06
CA GLU A 135 -16.39 15.79 -0.28
C GLU A 135 -17.07 14.96 -1.38
N GLY A 136 -16.92 13.64 -1.33
CA GLY A 136 -17.52 12.72 -2.29
C GLY A 136 -16.80 12.62 -3.65
N LYS A 137 -15.67 13.33 -3.83
CA LYS A 137 -14.88 13.32 -5.06
C LYS A 137 -13.57 12.58 -4.88
N VAL A 138 -13.16 11.85 -5.90
CA VAL A 138 -11.82 11.24 -5.95
C VAL A 138 -10.79 12.33 -6.20
N VAL A 139 -9.75 12.36 -5.36
CA VAL A 139 -8.66 13.34 -5.47
C VAL A 139 -7.30 12.65 -5.59
N PRO A 140 -6.34 13.24 -6.33
CA PRO A 140 -5.02 12.66 -6.51
C PRO A 140 -4.21 12.71 -5.21
N VAL A 141 -3.53 11.63 -4.89
CA VAL A 141 -2.53 11.58 -3.80
C VAL A 141 -1.21 12.11 -4.34
N GLN A 142 -0.67 13.20 -3.76
CA GLN A 142 0.55 13.84 -4.26
C GLN A 142 1.83 13.11 -3.85
N ASP A 143 1.83 12.53 -2.65
CA ASP A 143 2.97 11.82 -2.05
C ASP A 143 2.67 10.30 -1.94
N ALA A 144 2.12 9.72 -3.00
CA ALA A 144 1.81 8.31 -3.05
C ALA A 144 3.09 7.47 -2.98
N VAL A 145 3.11 6.52 -2.06
CA VAL A 145 4.18 5.52 -1.90
C VAL A 145 3.62 4.12 -2.13
N LEU A 146 4.49 3.18 -2.46
CA LEU A 146 4.12 1.77 -2.49
C LEU A 146 3.95 1.23 -1.07
N PHE A 147 3.01 0.31 -0.90
CA PHE A 147 2.77 -0.40 0.36
C PHE A 147 3.07 -1.89 0.21
N THR A 148 3.72 -2.44 1.23
CA THR A 148 3.80 -3.87 1.49
C THR A 148 3.24 -4.09 2.89
N TYR A 149 1.92 -3.92 3.06
CA TYR A 149 1.13 -3.73 4.28
C TYR A 149 1.45 -2.42 5.01
N LEU A 150 2.70 -2.09 5.22
CA LEU A 150 3.18 -0.80 5.72
C LEU A 150 3.74 0.03 4.56
N PRO A 151 3.77 1.36 4.69
CA PRO A 151 4.33 2.21 3.65
C PRO A 151 5.83 1.93 3.47
N THR A 152 6.27 2.00 2.23
CA THR A 152 7.69 2.05 1.86
C THR A 152 8.12 3.50 1.71
N LYS A 153 9.40 3.75 1.37
CA LYS A 153 9.87 5.07 0.95
C LYS A 153 9.82 5.24 -0.59
N VAL A 154 9.29 4.25 -1.30
CA VAL A 154 9.27 4.24 -2.77
C VAL A 154 8.10 5.04 -3.30
N ASN A 155 8.38 6.18 -3.93
CA ASN A 155 7.40 7.12 -4.50
C ASN A 155 7.72 7.55 -5.94
N ASP A 156 8.66 6.88 -6.60
CA ASP A 156 9.26 7.30 -7.86
C ASP A 156 8.38 7.05 -9.10
N PHE A 157 7.21 6.42 -8.91
CA PHE A 157 6.35 6.01 -10.02
C PHE A 157 5.26 7.01 -10.38
N GLY A 158 5.15 8.12 -9.67
CA GLY A 158 4.20 9.20 -9.95
C GLY A 158 2.73 8.80 -9.84
N PHE A 159 2.42 7.70 -9.17
CA PHE A 159 1.03 7.26 -8.95
C PHE A 159 0.24 8.33 -8.21
N LYS A 160 -1.03 8.47 -8.56
CA LYS A 160 -1.99 9.39 -7.93
C LYS A 160 -2.92 8.68 -6.94
N PHE A 161 -2.61 7.44 -6.61
CA PHE A 161 -3.33 6.54 -5.71
C PHE A 161 -2.34 5.73 -4.89
N LEU A 162 -2.82 5.07 -3.84
CA LEU A 162 -2.00 4.14 -3.09
C LEU A 162 -2.21 2.73 -3.63
N VAL A 163 -1.13 1.95 -3.67
CA VAL A 163 -1.17 0.55 -4.04
C VAL A 163 -0.44 -0.30 -3.02
N ASN A 164 -1.08 -1.39 -2.61
CA ASN A 164 -0.51 -2.38 -1.70
C ASN A 164 -0.42 -3.74 -2.40
N ALA A 165 0.77 -4.32 -2.39
CA ALA A 165 1.03 -5.67 -2.88
C ALA A 165 2.27 -6.25 -2.17
N ASP A 166 2.55 -7.53 -2.41
CA ASP A 166 3.73 -8.22 -1.85
C ASP A 166 5.01 -7.85 -2.62
N PHE A 167 5.32 -6.55 -2.75
CA PHE A 167 6.53 -6.10 -3.44
C PHE A 167 7.80 -6.59 -2.74
N LEU A 168 8.79 -7.00 -3.54
CA LEU A 168 10.13 -7.29 -3.06
C LEU A 168 10.94 -5.99 -2.96
N THR A 169 11.15 -5.56 -1.72
CA THR A 169 11.90 -4.36 -1.37
C THR A 169 13.25 -4.72 -0.79
N THR A 170 14.16 -3.73 -0.70
CA THR A 170 15.35 -3.83 0.14
C THR A 170 14.96 -4.00 1.62
N ALA A 171 15.88 -4.48 2.45
CA ALA A 171 15.62 -4.68 3.87
C ALA A 171 15.21 -3.39 4.61
N SER A 172 15.73 -2.24 4.18
CA SER A 172 15.36 -0.91 4.71
C SER A 172 13.99 -0.42 4.23
N ARG A 173 13.37 -1.09 3.24
CA ARG A 173 12.13 -0.67 2.56
C ARG A 173 12.23 0.70 1.85
N GLU A 174 13.45 1.16 1.58
CA GLU A 174 13.72 2.43 0.91
C GLU A 174 13.73 2.33 -0.60
N SER A 175 13.92 1.11 -1.12
CA SER A 175 13.94 0.83 -2.55
C SER A 175 13.24 -0.48 -2.87
N ILE A 176 12.95 -0.68 -4.14
CA ILE A 176 12.35 -1.88 -4.71
C ILE A 176 13.33 -2.54 -5.68
N HIS A 177 13.27 -3.85 -5.84
CA HIS A 177 14.10 -4.57 -6.80
C HIS A 177 13.57 -4.40 -8.22
N PHE A 178 14.13 -3.45 -8.98
CA PHE A 178 13.62 -3.02 -10.29
C PHE A 178 13.69 -4.08 -11.40
N LYS A 179 14.65 -5.01 -11.34
CA LYS A 179 14.87 -6.05 -12.36
C LYS A 179 14.25 -7.39 -11.99
N ASN A 180 13.66 -7.50 -10.83
CA ASN A 180 13.12 -8.75 -10.32
C ASN A 180 11.82 -9.11 -11.06
N THR A 181 11.70 -10.36 -11.50
CA THR A 181 10.54 -10.87 -12.26
C THR A 181 9.23 -10.68 -11.51
N TRP A 182 9.23 -10.88 -10.18
CA TRP A 182 8.04 -10.70 -9.36
C TRP A 182 7.52 -9.26 -9.36
N ASN A 183 8.40 -8.28 -9.13
CA ASN A 183 7.99 -6.89 -9.14
C ASN A 183 7.54 -6.44 -10.53
N ARG A 184 8.21 -6.91 -11.58
CA ARG A 184 7.81 -6.66 -12.96
C ARG A 184 6.41 -7.21 -13.25
N PHE A 185 6.14 -8.45 -12.85
CA PHE A 185 4.80 -9.05 -12.93
C PHE A 185 3.77 -8.19 -12.21
N LEU A 186 4.02 -7.78 -10.94
CA LEU A 186 3.10 -6.93 -10.20
C LEU A 186 2.83 -5.60 -10.90
N PHE A 187 3.85 -4.95 -11.44
CA PHE A 187 3.69 -3.66 -12.13
C PHE A 187 2.88 -3.81 -13.42
N GLY A 188 3.09 -4.87 -14.19
CA GLY A 188 2.24 -5.20 -15.33
C GLY A 188 0.78 -5.41 -14.91
N GLN A 189 0.53 -6.13 -13.81
CA GLN A 189 -0.83 -6.32 -13.29
C GLN A 189 -1.45 -5.01 -12.78
N ILE A 190 -0.69 -4.15 -12.12
CA ILE A 190 -1.16 -2.83 -11.67
C ILE A 190 -1.60 -1.99 -12.88
N GLY A 191 -0.82 -1.97 -13.96
CA GLY A 191 -1.19 -1.26 -15.19
C GLY A 191 -2.48 -1.79 -15.81
N ALA A 192 -2.59 -3.11 -15.95
CA ALA A 192 -3.78 -3.74 -16.52
C ALA A 192 -5.04 -3.51 -15.69
N LEU A 193 -4.95 -3.59 -14.37
CA LEU A 193 -6.09 -3.45 -13.46
C LEU A 193 -6.51 -2.00 -13.20
N LEU A 194 -5.63 -1.03 -13.44
CA LEU A 194 -5.91 0.37 -13.19
C LEU A 194 -7.14 0.86 -13.97
N VAL A 195 -7.28 0.44 -15.23
CA VAL A 195 -8.40 0.84 -16.08
C VAL A 195 -9.72 0.27 -15.56
N ASP A 196 -9.76 -1.04 -15.21
CA ASP A 196 -10.93 -1.68 -14.62
C ASP A 196 -11.32 -1.02 -13.28
N TRP A 197 -10.32 -0.69 -12.48
CA TRP A 197 -10.57 0.00 -11.22
C TRP A 197 -11.15 1.41 -11.43
N VAL A 198 -10.57 2.23 -12.31
CA VAL A 198 -11.09 3.56 -12.63
C VAL A 198 -12.50 3.47 -13.21
N LYS A 199 -12.78 2.49 -14.06
CA LYS A 199 -14.14 2.19 -14.53
C LYS A 199 -15.12 1.94 -13.37
N SER A 200 -14.70 1.19 -12.36
CA SER A 200 -15.52 0.93 -11.17
C SER A 200 -15.78 2.17 -10.31
N LEU A 201 -15.05 3.26 -10.54
CA LEU A 201 -15.20 4.56 -9.88
C LEU A 201 -15.89 5.60 -10.77
N ALA A 202 -16.50 5.19 -11.90
CA ALA A 202 -17.10 6.13 -12.88
C ALA A 202 -18.23 7.02 -12.32
N ASP A 203 -18.84 6.61 -11.21
CA ASP A 203 -19.88 7.40 -10.52
C ASP A 203 -19.29 8.43 -9.54
N TYR A 204 -17.99 8.42 -9.31
CA TYR A 204 -17.30 9.41 -8.49
C TYR A 204 -16.66 10.48 -9.38
N ASP A 205 -16.98 11.74 -9.11
CA ASP A 205 -16.30 12.86 -9.73
C ASP A 205 -14.79 12.76 -9.50
N GLY A 206 -14.00 13.09 -10.52
CA GLY A 206 -12.55 13.12 -10.42
C GLY A 206 -11.83 11.78 -10.59
N ALA A 207 -12.53 10.64 -10.78
CA ALA A 207 -11.89 9.32 -10.89
C ALA A 207 -10.80 9.26 -11.96
N LEU A 208 -10.96 9.96 -13.08
CA LEU A 208 -9.96 10.02 -14.15
C LEU A 208 -8.64 10.69 -13.74
N CYS A 209 -8.60 11.43 -12.62
CA CYS A 209 -7.36 12.01 -12.10
C CYS A 209 -6.32 10.96 -11.65
N LEU A 210 -6.77 9.71 -11.44
CA LEU A 210 -5.91 8.59 -11.05
C LEU A 210 -5.09 8.04 -12.22
N LEU A 211 -5.50 8.32 -13.46
CA LEU A 211 -4.79 7.86 -14.65
C LEU A 211 -3.47 8.61 -14.82
N PRO A 212 -2.43 7.95 -15.35
CA PRO A 212 -1.19 8.62 -15.69
C PRO A 212 -1.44 9.65 -16.81
N LYS A 213 -0.97 10.89 -16.61
CA LYS A 213 -1.14 11.99 -17.58
C LYS A 213 -0.12 11.95 -18.71
N GLU A 214 1.07 11.48 -18.42
CA GLU A 214 2.21 11.46 -19.33
C GLU A 214 2.88 10.09 -19.28
N LYS A 215 3.49 9.69 -20.38
CA LYS A 215 4.35 8.51 -20.39
C LYS A 215 5.56 8.82 -19.52
N TYR A 216 5.81 7.99 -18.53
CA TYR A 216 7.01 8.12 -17.74
C TYR A 216 8.24 7.82 -18.60
N ASP A 217 9.14 8.76 -18.71
CA ASP A 217 10.28 8.75 -19.63
C ASP A 217 11.55 8.19 -18.96
N GLY A 218 11.39 7.11 -18.19
CA GLY A 218 12.51 6.47 -17.49
C GLY A 218 12.84 5.09 -18.03
N ASP A 219 14.13 4.74 -18.00
CA ASP A 219 14.67 3.40 -18.37
C ASP A 219 14.28 2.30 -17.36
N ASN A 220 13.30 2.54 -16.54
CA ASN A 220 12.86 1.63 -15.50
C ASN A 220 11.91 0.57 -16.05
N LEU A 221 12.35 -0.70 -15.99
CA LEU A 221 11.56 -1.83 -16.49
C LEU A 221 10.18 -1.95 -15.82
N LEU A 222 10.06 -1.61 -14.54
CA LEU A 222 8.76 -1.66 -13.83
C LEU A 222 7.78 -0.65 -14.43
N THR A 223 8.25 0.55 -14.71
CA THR A 223 7.45 1.59 -15.33
C THR A 223 7.04 1.19 -16.74
N LEU A 224 7.94 0.59 -17.50
CA LEU A 224 7.65 0.08 -18.84
C LEU A 224 6.58 -1.00 -18.80
N ASP A 225 6.71 -2.00 -17.92
CA ASP A 225 5.72 -3.08 -17.76
C ASP A 225 4.34 -2.53 -17.35
N PHE A 226 4.32 -1.55 -16.45
CA PHE A 226 3.10 -0.85 -16.06
C PHE A 226 2.44 -0.15 -17.25
N TYR A 227 3.18 0.70 -17.98
CA TYR A 227 2.61 1.48 -19.08
C TYR A 227 2.14 0.62 -20.24
N ASN A 228 2.90 -0.41 -20.63
CA ASN A 228 2.51 -1.31 -21.71
C ASN A 228 1.18 -2.00 -21.39
N SER A 229 1.03 -2.49 -20.16
CA SER A 229 -0.20 -3.16 -19.72
C SER A 229 -1.36 -2.17 -19.55
N PHE A 230 -1.09 -0.96 -19.06
CA PHE A 230 -2.08 0.11 -18.95
C PHE A 230 -2.60 0.52 -20.34
N GLN A 231 -1.71 0.80 -21.32
CA GLN A 231 -2.11 1.20 -22.66
C GLN A 231 -2.94 0.12 -23.34
N LYS A 232 -2.55 -1.15 -23.20
CA LYS A 232 -3.31 -2.27 -23.75
C LYS A 232 -4.74 -2.28 -23.16
N SER A 233 -4.88 -2.23 -21.84
CA SER A 233 -6.20 -2.23 -21.20
C SER A 233 -7.02 -0.99 -21.52
N ALA A 234 -6.40 0.18 -21.67
CA ALA A 234 -7.08 1.42 -21.99
C ALA A 234 -7.63 1.43 -23.43
N SER A 235 -6.99 0.71 -24.37
CA SER A 235 -7.49 0.55 -25.73
C SER A 235 -8.63 -0.48 -25.86
N GLU A 236 -8.70 -1.43 -24.93
CA GLU A 236 -9.68 -2.53 -24.97
C GLU A 236 -10.94 -2.27 -24.14
N LEU A 237 -10.88 -1.42 -23.10
CA LEU A 237 -11.95 -1.22 -22.14
C LEU A 237 -12.65 0.14 -22.31
N ASP A 238 -13.97 0.13 -22.23
CA ASP A 238 -14.79 1.35 -22.09
C ASP A 238 -14.78 1.79 -20.61
N PHE A 239 -14.16 2.92 -20.29
CA PHE A 239 -14.02 3.40 -18.91
C PHE A 239 -14.24 4.90 -18.72
N ILE A 240 -14.37 5.66 -19.79
CA ILE A 240 -14.58 7.10 -19.77
C ILE A 240 -16.07 7.38 -19.93
N LYS A 241 -16.68 8.10 -18.99
CA LYS A 241 -18.10 8.46 -19.04
C LYS A 241 -18.32 9.56 -20.09
N GLY A 242 -19.01 9.23 -21.17
CA GLY A 242 -19.40 10.18 -22.20
C GLY A 242 -20.56 11.08 -21.76
N GLN A 243 -20.86 12.11 -22.53
CA GLN A 243 -21.96 13.07 -22.24
C GLN A 243 -23.33 12.41 -22.15
N ASN A 244 -23.55 11.32 -22.86
CA ASN A 244 -24.78 10.52 -22.84
C ASN A 244 -24.86 9.52 -21.67
N GLY A 245 -23.86 9.53 -20.77
CA GLY A 245 -23.76 8.62 -19.63
C GLY A 245 -23.20 7.22 -19.93
N ASN A 246 -23.01 6.88 -21.21
CA ASN A 246 -22.38 5.61 -21.59
C ASN A 246 -20.87 5.68 -21.38
N LEU A 247 -20.27 4.54 -21.08
CA LEU A 247 -18.80 4.42 -21.05
C LEU A 247 -18.26 4.26 -22.48
N ILE A 248 -17.11 4.89 -22.74
CA ILE A 248 -16.41 4.83 -24.01
C ILE A 248 -14.92 4.52 -23.82
N THR A 249 -14.28 3.98 -24.83
CA THR A 249 -12.79 3.81 -24.87
C THR A 249 -12.09 5.14 -25.05
N GLN A 250 -10.79 5.17 -24.73
CA GLN A 250 -9.96 6.35 -24.93
C GLN A 250 -9.96 6.83 -26.40
N ASP A 251 -9.98 5.90 -27.36
CA ASP A 251 -9.92 6.22 -28.80
C ASP A 251 -11.19 6.88 -29.36
N ARG A 252 -12.26 6.92 -28.57
CA ARG A 252 -13.54 7.56 -28.94
C ARG A 252 -13.73 8.94 -28.33
N ILE A 253 -12.69 9.50 -27.70
CA ILE A 253 -12.70 10.89 -27.22
C ILE A 253 -12.34 11.77 -28.43
N MET A 254 -13.32 12.51 -28.92
CA MET A 254 -13.10 13.59 -29.90
C MET A 254 -12.95 14.92 -29.19
#